data_120b90d3dd49bf3df46fcfd045eddfb7
#
_entry.id   120b90d3dd49bf3df46fcfd045eddfb7
#
_cell.length_a   1.000
_cell.length_b   1.000
_cell.length_c   1.000
_cell.angle_alpha   90.00
_cell.angle_beta   90.00
_cell.angle_gamma   90.00
#
_symmetry.space_group_name_H-M   'P 1'
#
loop_
_entity.id
_entity.type
_entity.pdbx_description
1 polymer ?
#
loop_
_entity_poly.entity_id
_entity_poly.type
_entity_poly.pdbx_seq_one_letter_code
_entity_poly.pdbx_strand_id
1 'polypeptide(L)'
;MMRHQKSGRHFNRDTDARKALMRNLCTSLLESGRITTTEARAKELRRWVERLITTAKAQDIAARRRVSAEVSKPEVVERLFSNLIPRLSERPGGYTRIVRKGPRLGDSAPMVIIELVD
;
A
#
# COMPACT_ATOMS: atom_id res chain seq x y z
N MET A 1 -8.29 28.73 -1.43
CA MET A 1 -7.98 28.31 -0.97
C MET A 1 -7.11 27.52 -0.66
N MET A 2 -6.77 27.13 -0.10
CA MET A 2 -5.82 26.49 0.10
C MET A 2 -5.82 25.38 0.83
N ARG A 3 -5.31 24.35 0.64
CA ARG A 3 -5.29 23.20 1.18
C ARG A 3 -3.96 22.81 1.40
N HIS A 4 -3.12 23.58 1.72
CA HIS A 4 -1.71 23.37 1.83
C HIS A 4 -1.33 22.53 3.02
N GLN A 5 -2.20 22.46 4.01
CA GLN A 5 -1.87 21.73 5.22
C GLN A 5 -2.08 20.24 5.11
N LYS A 6 -2.62 19.77 4.02
CA LYS A 6 -2.85 18.35 3.89
C LYS A 6 -1.55 17.62 3.68
N SER A 7 -1.36 16.52 4.37
CA SER A 7 -0.20 15.67 4.19
C SER A 7 -0.43 14.72 3.03
N GLY A 8 0.65 14.27 2.39
CA GLY A 8 0.58 13.37 1.26
C GLY A 8 0.27 14.07 -0.03
N ARG A 9 0.16 13.30 -1.08
CA ARG A 9 -0.09 13.83 -2.42
C ARG A 9 -1.56 13.70 -2.77
N HIS A 10 -2.07 14.65 -3.53
CA HIS A 10 -3.48 14.65 -3.91
C HIS A 10 -3.76 13.93 -5.21
N PHE A 11 -2.81 13.95 -6.15
CA PHE A 11 -3.00 13.37 -7.49
C PHE A 11 -4.21 13.96 -8.20
N ASN A 12 -4.55 15.23 -7.89
CA ASN A 12 -5.69 15.93 -8.48
C ASN A 12 -7.02 15.22 -8.21
N ARG A 13 -7.15 14.60 -7.03
CA ARG A 13 -8.35 13.88 -6.64
C ARG A 13 -8.83 14.40 -5.30
N ASP A 14 -10.13 14.28 -5.06
CA ASP A 14 -10.66 14.62 -3.75
C ASP A 14 -10.26 13.52 -2.74
N THR A 15 -10.59 13.77 -1.49
CA THR A 15 -10.14 12.88 -0.42
C THR A 15 -10.69 11.46 -0.56
N ASP A 16 -11.97 11.34 -0.94
CA ASP A 16 -12.59 10.02 -1.06
C ASP A 16 -11.99 9.24 -2.23
N ALA A 17 -11.79 9.91 -3.37
CA ALA A 17 -11.21 9.27 -4.53
C ALA A 17 -9.76 8.85 -4.25
N ARG A 18 -9.03 9.67 -3.49
CA ARG A 18 -7.67 9.36 -3.11
C ARG A 18 -7.60 8.13 -2.22
N LYS A 19 -8.51 8.05 -1.24
CA LYS A 19 -8.58 6.87 -0.37
C LYS A 19 -8.93 5.62 -1.16
N ALA A 20 -9.87 5.73 -2.10
CA ALA A 20 -10.25 4.60 -2.94
C ALA A 20 -9.07 4.12 -3.78
N LEU A 21 -8.30 5.06 -4.34
CA LEU A 21 -7.12 4.71 -5.11
C LEU A 21 -6.10 3.96 -4.26
N MET A 22 -5.82 4.47 -3.07
CA MET A 22 -4.84 3.84 -2.19
C MET A 22 -5.31 2.46 -1.73
N ARG A 23 -6.60 2.30 -1.42
CA ARG A 23 -7.14 1.01 -1.03
C ARG A 23 -7.01 -0.02 -2.15
N ASN A 24 -7.29 0.40 -3.37
CA ASN A 24 -7.16 -0.48 -4.52
C ASN A 24 -5.71 -0.87 -4.76
N LEU A 25 -4.80 0.08 -4.67
CA LEU A 25 -3.38 -0.21 -4.85
C LEU A 25 -2.86 -1.12 -3.75
N CYS A 26 -3.29 -0.88 -2.52
CA CYS A 26 -2.90 -1.70 -1.38
C CYS A 26 -3.37 -3.14 -1.56
N THR A 27 -4.64 -3.30 -1.96
CA THR A 27 -5.20 -4.61 -2.21
C THR A 27 -4.42 -5.34 -3.31
N SER A 28 -4.12 -4.63 -4.40
CA SER A 28 -3.37 -5.23 -5.51
C SER A 28 -1.97 -5.65 -5.08
N LEU A 29 -1.30 -4.82 -4.29
CA LEU A 29 0.04 -5.15 -3.82
C LEU A 29 0.03 -6.38 -2.92
N LEU A 30 -0.92 -6.43 -1.99
CA LEU A 30 -1.01 -7.57 -1.08
C LEU A 30 -1.41 -8.85 -1.82
N GLU A 31 -2.22 -8.70 -2.87
CA GLU A 31 -2.66 -9.85 -3.64
C GLU A 31 -1.55 -10.42 -4.54
N SER A 32 -0.84 -9.53 -5.21
CA SER A 32 0.16 -9.93 -6.21
C SER A 32 1.58 -10.01 -5.68
N GLY A 33 1.86 -9.35 -4.58
CA GLY A 33 3.20 -9.29 -4.03
C GLY A 33 4.06 -8.18 -4.63
N ARG A 34 3.70 -7.70 -5.81
CA ARG A 34 4.42 -6.60 -6.48
C ARG A 34 3.51 -5.98 -7.52
N ILE A 35 3.65 -4.68 -7.70
CA ILE A 35 2.92 -3.97 -8.76
C ILE A 35 3.82 -2.89 -9.34
N THR A 36 3.49 -2.48 -10.57
CA THR A 36 4.18 -1.39 -11.25
C THR A 36 3.29 -0.16 -11.18
N THR A 37 3.86 0.96 -10.76
CA THR A 37 3.09 2.20 -10.67
C THR A 37 4.06 3.38 -10.78
N THR A 38 3.54 4.60 -10.73
CA THR A 38 4.40 5.77 -10.74
C THR A 38 5.14 5.88 -9.42
N GLU A 39 6.28 6.55 -9.45
CA GLU A 39 7.09 6.72 -8.24
C GLU A 39 6.32 7.47 -7.16
N ALA A 40 5.55 8.49 -7.54
CA ALA A 40 4.77 9.27 -6.58
C ALA A 40 3.74 8.39 -5.86
N ARG A 41 3.02 7.56 -6.62
CA ARG A 41 2.03 6.67 -6.03
C ARG A 41 2.67 5.60 -5.16
N ALA A 42 3.82 5.09 -5.59
CA ALA A 42 4.51 4.07 -4.81
C ALA A 42 4.95 4.61 -3.45
N LYS A 43 5.44 5.84 -3.40
CA LYS A 43 5.86 6.44 -2.14
C LYS A 43 4.70 6.67 -1.19
N GLU A 44 3.55 7.06 -1.73
CA GLU A 44 2.35 7.21 -0.92
C GLU A 44 1.86 5.84 -0.44
N LEU A 45 1.83 4.88 -1.35
CA LEU A 45 1.37 3.53 -1.04
C LEU A 45 2.24 2.84 0.01
N ARG A 46 3.56 3.07 -0.05
CA ARG A 46 4.46 2.49 0.95
C ARG A 46 4.01 2.83 2.35
N ARG A 47 3.64 4.08 2.61
CA ARG A 47 3.23 4.48 3.96
C ARG A 47 1.94 3.79 4.38
N TRP A 48 1.01 3.63 3.45
CA TRP A 48 -0.24 2.93 3.74
C TRP A 48 0.00 1.47 4.09
N VAL A 49 0.79 0.79 3.27
CA VAL A 49 1.04 -0.65 3.45
C VAL A 49 1.87 -0.90 4.70
N GLU A 50 2.87 -0.06 4.96
CA GLU A 50 3.71 -0.23 6.15
C GLU A 50 2.86 -0.12 7.42
N ARG A 51 1.97 0.87 7.47
CA ARG A 51 1.09 1.01 8.63
C ARG A 51 0.11 -0.14 8.75
N LEU A 52 -0.40 -0.58 7.60
CA LEU A 52 -1.35 -1.68 7.58
C LEU A 52 -0.73 -2.96 8.12
N ILE A 53 0.47 -3.29 7.68
CA ILE A 53 1.14 -4.50 8.13
C ILE A 53 1.49 -4.41 9.62
N THR A 54 1.96 -3.26 10.06
CA THR A 54 2.25 -3.06 11.47
C THR A 54 0.99 -3.26 12.32
N THR A 55 -0.14 -2.70 11.87
CA THR A 55 -1.42 -2.90 12.56
C THR A 55 -1.82 -4.36 12.58
N ALA A 56 -1.67 -5.05 11.45
CA ALA A 56 -2.07 -6.44 11.32
C ALA A 56 -1.27 -7.37 12.23
N LYS A 57 -0.05 -6.98 12.58
CA LYS A 57 0.79 -7.82 13.42
C LYS A 57 0.24 -8.05 14.82
N ALA A 58 -0.69 -7.20 15.27
CA ALA A 58 -1.35 -7.42 16.55
C ALA A 58 -2.26 -8.65 16.51
N GLN A 59 -2.78 -9.00 15.33
CA GLN A 59 -3.55 -10.21 15.10
C GLN A 59 -4.80 -10.38 15.97
N ASP A 60 -5.35 -9.30 16.47
CA ASP A 60 -6.57 -9.34 17.25
C ASP A 60 -7.77 -8.90 16.40
N ILE A 61 -8.96 -8.93 16.99
CA ILE A 61 -10.18 -8.59 16.28
C ILE A 61 -10.15 -7.14 15.78
N ALA A 62 -9.63 -6.24 16.61
CA ALA A 62 -9.53 -4.83 16.22
C ALA A 62 -8.60 -4.67 15.02
N ALA A 63 -7.48 -5.39 14.99
CA ALA A 63 -6.55 -5.33 13.87
C ALA A 63 -7.23 -5.84 12.59
N ARG A 64 -7.97 -6.95 12.68
CA ARG A 64 -8.69 -7.47 11.51
C ARG A 64 -9.70 -6.47 10.98
N ARG A 65 -10.41 -5.79 11.87
CA ARG A 65 -11.39 -4.79 11.43
C ARG A 65 -10.74 -3.64 10.71
N ARG A 66 -9.59 -3.16 11.22
CA ARG A 66 -8.88 -2.07 10.58
C ARG A 66 -8.35 -2.48 9.20
N VAL A 67 -7.80 -3.67 9.09
CA VAL A 67 -7.31 -4.17 7.82
C VAL A 67 -8.46 -4.34 6.83
N SER A 68 -9.58 -4.87 7.28
CA SER A 68 -10.75 -5.07 6.40
C SER A 68 -11.29 -3.76 5.87
N ALA A 69 -11.12 -2.67 6.61
CA ALA A 69 -11.55 -1.35 6.14
C ALA A 69 -10.63 -0.83 5.03
N GLU A 70 -9.38 -1.29 4.98
CA GLU A 70 -8.40 -0.78 4.02
C GLU A 70 -8.19 -1.71 2.82
N VAL A 71 -8.57 -2.97 2.94
CA VAL A 71 -8.38 -3.96 1.86
C VAL A 71 -9.74 -4.39 1.36
N SER A 72 -9.98 -4.21 0.06
CA SER A 72 -11.32 -4.38 -0.49
C SER A 72 -11.72 -5.82 -0.78
N LYS A 73 -10.80 -6.77 -0.66
CA LYS A 73 -11.09 -8.18 -0.94
C LYS A 73 -10.90 -9.03 0.31
N PRO A 74 -11.97 -9.68 0.80
CA PRO A 74 -11.85 -10.50 2.01
C PRO A 74 -10.83 -11.61 1.91
N GLU A 75 -10.67 -12.22 0.73
CA GLU A 75 -9.69 -13.29 0.56
C GLU A 75 -8.26 -12.78 0.70
N VAL A 76 -8.01 -11.51 0.34
CA VAL A 76 -6.69 -10.92 0.52
C VAL A 76 -6.43 -10.66 2.01
N VAL A 77 -7.45 -10.24 2.75
CA VAL A 77 -7.34 -10.06 4.19
C VAL A 77 -6.96 -11.39 4.84
N GLU A 78 -7.63 -12.45 4.43
CA GLU A 78 -7.36 -13.77 5.01
C GLU A 78 -5.94 -14.22 4.73
N ARG A 79 -5.46 -14.03 3.50
CA ARG A 79 -4.09 -14.39 3.16
C ARG A 79 -3.07 -13.54 3.88
N LEU A 80 -3.39 -12.29 4.13
CA LEU A 80 -2.50 -11.42 4.88
C LEU A 80 -2.22 -12.00 6.27
N PHE A 81 -3.27 -12.37 6.98
CA PHE A 81 -3.12 -12.88 8.34
C PHE A 81 -2.58 -14.29 8.39
N SER A 82 -2.94 -15.15 7.43
CA SER A 82 -2.52 -16.55 7.49
C SER A 82 -1.15 -16.79 6.88
N ASN A 83 -0.72 -15.96 5.94
CA ASN A 83 0.51 -16.20 5.19
C ASN A 83 1.54 -15.10 5.39
N LEU A 84 1.17 -13.86 5.09
CA LEU A 84 2.15 -12.78 5.03
C LEU A 84 2.63 -12.35 6.42
N ILE A 85 1.70 -12.19 7.36
CA ILE A 85 2.07 -11.73 8.71
C ILE A 85 3.03 -12.69 9.40
N PRO A 86 2.83 -14.02 9.35
CA PRO A 86 3.83 -14.92 9.95
C PRO A 86 5.22 -14.77 9.36
N ARG A 87 5.32 -14.48 8.07
CA ARG A 87 6.63 -14.31 7.44
C ARG A 87 7.29 -12.99 7.80
N LEU A 88 6.50 -11.98 8.16
CA LEU A 88 7.02 -10.65 8.48
C LEU A 88 7.08 -10.37 9.97
N SER A 89 6.73 -11.34 10.81
CA SER A 89 6.58 -11.10 12.25
C SER A 89 7.87 -10.66 12.91
N GLU A 90 9.02 -11.12 12.42
CA GLU A 90 10.31 -10.77 12.98
C GLU A 90 10.87 -9.45 12.49
N ARG A 91 10.27 -8.89 11.44
CA ARG A 91 10.78 -7.67 10.82
C ARG A 91 10.14 -6.45 11.47
N PRO A 92 10.92 -5.51 12.01
CA PRO A 92 10.35 -4.36 12.74
C PRO A 92 9.78 -3.29 11.81
N GLY A 93 10.00 -3.38 10.52
CA GLY A 93 9.50 -2.43 9.53
C GLY A 93 10.15 -2.72 8.21
N GLY A 94 10.01 -1.81 7.24
CA GLY A 94 10.61 -2.02 5.94
C GLY A 94 10.05 -3.24 5.23
N TYR A 95 8.73 -3.36 5.20
CA TYR A 95 8.07 -4.51 4.59
C TYR A 95 7.98 -4.42 3.09
N THR A 96 8.31 -3.27 2.52
CA THR A 96 8.24 -3.05 1.07
C THR A 96 9.55 -2.53 0.54
N ARG A 97 9.73 -2.73 -0.77
CA ARG A 97 10.92 -2.24 -1.48
C ARG A 97 10.46 -1.61 -2.79
N ILE A 98 11.07 -0.51 -3.16
CA ILE A 98 10.77 0.18 -4.42
C ILE A 98 11.98 0.07 -5.33
N VAL A 99 11.76 -0.42 -6.56
CA VAL A 99 12.81 -0.61 -7.54
C VAL A 99 12.48 0.23 -8.77
N ARG A 100 13.42 1.00 -9.24
CA ARG A 100 13.21 1.84 -10.41
C ARG A 100 13.05 1.00 -11.66
N LYS A 101 12.10 1.40 -12.51
CA LYS A 101 11.85 0.70 -13.75
C LYS A 101 12.18 1.54 -14.98
N GLY A 102 12.11 2.86 -14.87
CA GLY A 102 12.38 3.76 -15.96
C GLY A 102 11.16 4.58 -16.34
N PRO A 103 11.31 5.51 -17.29
CA PRO A 103 10.20 6.39 -17.66
C PRO A 103 9.12 5.64 -18.40
N ARG A 104 7.89 6.10 -18.23
CA ARG A 104 6.73 5.54 -18.92
C ARG A 104 6.68 6.07 -20.33
N LEU A 105 6.32 5.20 -21.27
CA LEU A 105 6.09 5.65 -22.64
C LEU A 105 4.94 6.63 -22.65
N GLY A 106 5.06 7.66 -23.46
CA GLY A 106 4.02 8.65 -23.63
C GLY A 106 4.29 9.93 -22.87
N ASP A 107 4.49 9.87 -21.56
CA ASP A 107 4.67 11.08 -20.76
C ASP A 107 5.93 11.09 -19.93
N SER A 108 6.76 10.06 -20.03
CA SER A 108 8.03 9.95 -19.32
C SER A 108 7.91 9.98 -17.80
N ALA A 109 6.74 9.71 -17.25
CA ALA A 109 6.58 9.65 -15.80
C ALA A 109 7.49 8.57 -15.22
N PRO A 110 8.17 8.83 -14.09
CA PRO A 110 9.04 7.81 -13.49
C PRO A 110 8.20 6.64 -13.00
N MET A 111 8.50 5.44 -13.48
CA MET A 111 7.81 4.22 -13.09
C MET A 111 8.69 3.39 -12.20
N VAL A 112 8.08 2.74 -11.24
CA VAL A 112 8.77 1.89 -10.29
C VAL A 112 7.96 0.60 -10.07
N ILE A 113 8.64 -0.38 -9.52
CA ILE A 113 8.00 -1.58 -9.00
C ILE A 113 8.06 -1.48 -7.49
N ILE A 114 6.91 -1.56 -6.83
CA ILE A 114 6.87 -1.67 -5.39
C ILE A 114 6.51 -3.12 -5.06
N GLU A 115 7.26 -3.72 -4.15
CA GLU A 115 7.09 -5.13 -3.86
C GLU A 115 7.25 -5.39 -2.37
N LEU A 116 6.60 -6.45 -1.91
CA LEU A 116 6.73 -6.91 -0.54
C LEU A 116 8.04 -7.68 -0.40
N VAL A 117 8.73 -7.45 0.71
CA VAL A 117 9.93 -8.22 1.01
C VAL A 117 9.53 -9.41 1.87
N ASP A 118 10.35 -10.45 1.86
CA ASP A 118 10.10 -11.56 2.75
C ASP A 118 11.32 -11.89 3.55
#